data_1b1d1e3fc67ce4812e328ac2b97d4786
#
_entry.id   1b1d1e3fc67ce4812e328ac2b97d4786
#
_cell.length_a   1.000
_cell.length_b   1.000
_cell.length_c   1.000
_cell.angle_alpha   90.00
_cell.angle_beta   90.00
_cell.angle_gamma   90.00
#
_symmetry.space_group_name_H-M   'P 1'
#
loop_
_entity.id
_entity.type
_entity.pdbx_description
1 polymer ?
#
loop_
_entity_poly.entity_id
_entity_poly.type
_entity_poly.pdbx_seq_one_letter_code
_entity_poly.pdbx_strand_id
1 'polypeptide(L)'
;MKKTIMGKKRVISIATAVMMALMFCLAGSVAADDINKQLAKSSIIDKVMRKGKLRVGLSSFVPWAMQDKKGEWIGFEIDVAKQLAKDMGVEIEFVPTKWEGLIPSLLTGKFDLIIAGMTGTPQRALKINFTIPYDYSGMNVVVHKNFAEGVTDYMDLDKKGNTIVSRVGTTGAALAKETFKNATVRLFPDEGPMVQELLNGKAAAFLGSAPQPAQFAAKYPETLMFLDKNLVQQPICIGVPKCDPDTLAYLNNWITTVRNNGFIQKKVDYWWKSLEWEALLK
;
A
#
# COMPACT_ATOMS: atom_id res chain seq x y z
N MET A 1 12.45 -57.94 55.92
CA MET A 1 13.39 -57.18 55.01
C MET A 1 12.87 -56.86 53.62
N LYS A 2 11.86 -57.51 53.01
CA LYS A 2 11.38 -57.24 51.64
C LYS A 2 10.51 -55.96 51.49
N LYS A 3 9.78 -55.50 52.52
CA LYS A 3 8.90 -54.28 52.41
C LYS A 3 9.66 -52.96 52.36
N THR A 4 10.84 -52.86 52.97
CA THR A 4 11.61 -51.59 52.99
C THR A 4 12.31 -51.27 51.67
N ILE A 5 12.63 -52.28 50.86
CA ILE A 5 13.31 -52.10 49.55
C ILE A 5 12.31 -51.61 48.48
N MET A 6 11.05 -52.05 48.56
CA MET A 6 9.99 -51.67 47.60
C MET A 6 9.56 -50.24 47.77
N GLY A 7 9.59 -49.67 48.97
CA GLY A 7 9.30 -48.24 49.23
C GLY A 7 10.39 -47.31 48.68
N LYS A 8 11.66 -47.63 48.82
CA LYS A 8 12.78 -46.82 48.29
C LYS A 8 12.80 -46.77 46.76
N LYS A 9 12.48 -47.91 46.08
CA LYS A 9 12.41 -47.92 44.60
C LYS A 9 11.26 -47.04 44.05
N ARG A 10 10.09 -46.98 44.69
CA ARG A 10 8.97 -46.14 44.33
C ARG A 10 9.28 -44.65 44.55
N VAL A 11 9.93 -44.27 45.64
CA VAL A 11 10.29 -42.90 45.95
C VAL A 11 11.36 -42.38 44.95
N ILE A 12 12.32 -43.21 44.59
CA ILE A 12 13.35 -42.87 43.58
C ILE A 12 12.70 -42.71 42.20
N SER A 13 11.74 -43.54 41.83
CA SER A 13 11.02 -43.43 40.53
C SER A 13 10.15 -42.15 40.42
N ILE A 14 9.52 -41.74 41.53
CA ILE A 14 8.73 -40.48 41.56
C ILE A 14 9.66 -39.28 41.52
N ALA A 15 10.76 -39.28 42.24
CA ALA A 15 11.73 -38.17 42.21
C ALA A 15 12.38 -37.98 40.83
N THR A 16 12.70 -39.07 40.11
CA THR A 16 13.21 -39.01 38.74
C THR A 16 12.15 -38.52 37.75
N ALA A 17 10.90 -38.93 37.89
CA ALA A 17 9.80 -38.44 37.05
C ALA A 17 9.52 -36.93 37.26
N VAL A 18 9.54 -36.45 38.49
CA VAL A 18 9.39 -35.03 38.83
C VAL A 18 10.57 -34.20 38.31
N MET A 19 11.79 -34.72 38.42
CA MET A 19 12.99 -34.05 37.90
C MET A 19 13.00 -33.97 36.37
N MET A 20 12.55 -35.02 35.67
CA MET A 20 12.35 -34.97 34.21
C MET A 20 11.26 -34.01 33.79
N ALA A 21 10.13 -33.94 34.50
CA ALA A 21 9.06 -32.96 34.22
C ALA A 21 9.53 -31.55 34.44
N LEU A 22 10.30 -31.25 35.48
CA LEU A 22 10.91 -29.93 35.73
C LEU A 22 11.94 -29.55 34.65
N MET A 23 12.76 -30.47 34.17
CA MET A 23 13.69 -30.24 33.06
C MET A 23 12.94 -29.96 31.75
N PHE A 24 11.83 -30.62 31.49
CA PHE A 24 11.01 -30.38 30.31
C PHE A 24 10.31 -28.98 30.35
N CYS A 25 9.86 -28.55 31.54
CA CYS A 25 9.30 -27.20 31.72
C CYS A 25 10.35 -26.07 31.55
N LEU A 26 11.58 -26.30 32.05
CA LEU A 26 12.69 -25.34 31.90
C LEU A 26 13.19 -25.29 30.46
N ALA A 27 13.28 -26.42 29.76
CA ALA A 27 13.66 -26.45 28.35
C ALA A 27 12.62 -25.75 27.46
N GLY A 28 11.33 -25.88 27.76
CA GLY A 28 10.25 -25.20 27.04
C GLY A 28 10.29 -23.70 27.21
N SER A 29 10.61 -23.15 28.37
CA SER A 29 10.71 -21.72 28.62
C SER A 29 11.91 -21.06 27.93
N VAL A 30 13.06 -21.75 27.87
CA VAL A 30 14.26 -21.25 27.17
C VAL A 30 14.04 -21.24 25.66
N ALA A 31 13.38 -22.27 25.10
CA ALA A 31 13.05 -22.30 23.67
C ALA A 31 12.04 -21.21 23.27
N ALA A 32 11.04 -20.92 24.12
CA ALA A 32 10.08 -19.85 23.88
C ALA A 32 10.73 -18.46 23.93
N ASP A 33 11.66 -18.23 24.84
CA ASP A 33 12.42 -16.97 24.95
C ASP A 33 13.33 -16.73 23.74
N ASP A 34 13.97 -17.78 23.23
CA ASP A 34 14.80 -17.68 22.02
C ASP A 34 13.96 -17.45 20.76
N ILE A 35 12.80 -18.08 20.65
CA ILE A 35 11.85 -17.84 19.54
C ILE A 35 11.33 -16.40 19.60
N ASN A 36 10.93 -15.91 20.77
CA ASN A 36 10.48 -14.54 20.95
C ASN A 36 11.58 -13.53 20.61
N LYS A 37 12.83 -13.76 21.01
CA LYS A 37 13.99 -12.94 20.65
C LYS A 37 14.29 -12.99 19.16
N GLN A 38 14.11 -14.11 18.49
CA GLN A 38 14.27 -14.22 17.03
C GLN A 38 13.16 -13.51 16.30
N LEU A 39 11.90 -13.61 16.73
CA LEU A 39 10.77 -12.89 16.17
C LEU A 39 10.95 -11.37 16.32
N ALA A 40 11.34 -10.89 17.49
CA ALA A 40 11.64 -9.49 17.72
C ALA A 40 12.82 -8.99 16.84
N LYS A 41 13.86 -9.80 16.63
CA LYS A 41 14.97 -9.45 15.74
C LYS A 41 14.59 -9.39 14.27
N SER A 42 13.52 -10.07 13.85
CA SER A 42 13.01 -10.10 12.47
C SER A 42 12.03 -8.96 12.17
N SER A 43 11.52 -8.26 13.20
CA SER A 43 10.59 -7.14 13.04
C SER A 43 11.22 -6.01 12.24
N ILE A 44 10.49 -5.52 11.23
CA ILE A 44 10.90 -4.36 10.43
C ILE A 44 10.98 -3.11 11.31
N ILE A 45 10.03 -2.93 12.25
CA ILE A 45 10.04 -1.78 13.16
C ILE A 45 11.32 -1.76 13.98
N ASP A 46 11.71 -2.88 14.59
CA ASP A 46 12.95 -2.99 15.36
C ASP A 46 14.20 -2.74 14.51
N LYS A 47 14.19 -3.26 13.28
CA LYS A 47 15.29 -3.02 12.33
C LYS A 47 15.41 -1.54 11.98
N VAL A 48 14.28 -0.87 11.71
CA VAL A 48 14.23 0.57 11.41
C VAL A 48 14.72 1.38 12.60
N MET A 49 14.23 1.08 13.81
CA MET A 49 14.65 1.77 15.04
C MET A 49 16.15 1.62 15.30
N ARG A 50 16.71 0.41 15.15
CA ARG A 50 18.16 0.18 15.31
C ARG A 50 19.01 0.91 14.27
N LYS A 51 18.50 1.05 13.03
CA LYS A 51 19.21 1.74 11.94
C LYS A 51 19.02 3.26 11.95
N GLY A 52 18.03 3.75 12.69
CA GLY A 52 17.64 5.16 12.67
C GLY A 52 17.10 5.63 11.33
N LYS A 53 16.66 4.69 10.44
CA LYS A 53 16.24 5.02 9.08
C LYS A 53 15.12 4.11 8.58
N LEU A 54 14.05 4.72 8.07
CA LEU A 54 12.93 4.06 7.39
C LEU A 54 13.08 4.21 5.87
N ARG A 55 13.13 3.08 5.14
CA ARG A 55 13.15 3.07 3.68
C ARG A 55 11.74 2.78 3.16
N VAL A 56 11.20 3.68 2.33
CA VAL A 56 9.84 3.60 1.80
C VAL A 56 9.87 3.43 0.28
N GLY A 57 9.30 2.33 -0.20
CA GLY A 57 9.08 2.09 -1.61
C GLY A 57 7.85 2.84 -2.12
N LEU A 58 8.01 3.60 -3.19
CA LEU A 58 6.96 4.36 -3.84
C LEU A 58 7.08 4.31 -5.36
N SER A 59 6.02 4.71 -6.06
CA SER A 59 6.02 4.90 -7.51
C SER A 59 5.47 6.29 -7.83
N SER A 60 6.03 6.95 -8.84
CA SER A 60 5.52 8.26 -9.28
C SER A 60 4.06 8.14 -9.71
N PHE A 61 3.21 9.00 -9.14
CA PHE A 61 1.77 9.02 -9.33
C PHE A 61 1.19 10.33 -8.78
N VAL A 62 0.77 11.22 -9.66
CA VAL A 62 0.24 12.55 -9.27
C VAL A 62 -1.20 12.42 -8.76
N PRO A 63 -1.57 13.06 -7.66
CA PRO A 63 -0.79 13.85 -6.69
C PRO A 63 -0.29 13.03 -5.48
N TRP A 64 -0.25 11.72 -5.61
CA TRP A 64 0.12 10.80 -4.53
C TRP A 64 1.61 10.87 -4.18
N ALA A 65 2.47 10.77 -5.21
CA ALA A 65 3.92 10.89 -5.10
C ALA A 65 4.50 11.45 -6.40
N MET A 66 5.21 12.57 -6.33
CA MET A 66 5.82 13.25 -7.47
C MET A 66 7.03 14.05 -7.02
N GLN A 67 7.81 14.56 -7.96
CA GLN A 67 8.91 15.47 -7.66
C GLN A 67 8.50 16.92 -7.93
N ASP A 68 8.92 17.82 -7.06
CA ASP A 68 8.80 19.25 -7.26
C ASP A 68 9.87 19.77 -8.25
N LYS A 69 9.88 21.08 -8.51
CA LYS A 69 10.88 21.74 -9.37
C LYS A 69 12.33 21.63 -8.90
N LYS A 70 12.56 21.22 -7.63
CA LYS A 70 13.89 20.99 -7.06
C LYS A 70 14.30 19.52 -7.08
N GLY A 71 13.39 18.64 -7.55
CA GLY A 71 13.58 17.20 -7.53
C GLY A 71 13.25 16.55 -6.19
N GLU A 72 12.67 17.29 -5.23
CA GLU A 72 12.27 16.77 -3.92
C GLU A 72 10.94 16.03 -4.03
N TRP A 73 10.84 14.91 -3.30
CA TRP A 73 9.60 14.15 -3.25
C TRP A 73 8.51 14.89 -2.45
N ILE A 74 7.35 15.07 -3.09
CA ILE A 74 6.13 15.68 -2.53
C ILE A 74 4.92 14.83 -2.91
N GLY A 75 3.80 15.01 -2.22
CA GLY A 75 2.55 14.31 -2.48
C GLY A 75 1.91 13.76 -1.21
N PHE A 76 0.71 13.24 -1.37
CA PHE A 76 -0.07 12.69 -0.25
C PHE A 76 0.69 11.56 0.47
N GLU A 77 1.20 10.57 -0.28
CA GLU A 77 1.96 9.44 0.25
C GLU A 77 3.29 9.85 0.88
N ILE A 78 3.89 10.89 0.33
CA ILE A 78 5.14 11.45 0.84
C ILE A 78 4.92 12.08 2.21
N ASP A 79 3.81 12.81 2.38
CA ASP A 79 3.46 13.41 3.67
C ASP A 79 3.11 12.35 4.71
N VAL A 80 2.39 11.29 4.32
CA VAL A 80 2.09 10.14 5.19
C VAL A 80 3.37 9.47 5.65
N ALA A 81 4.29 9.19 4.74
CA ALA A 81 5.56 8.55 5.05
C ALA A 81 6.50 9.43 5.90
N LYS A 82 6.57 10.73 5.60
CA LYS A 82 7.33 11.70 6.41
C LYS A 82 6.78 11.81 7.84
N GLN A 83 5.46 11.80 8.00
CA GLN A 83 4.86 11.83 9.33
C GLN A 83 5.16 10.56 10.11
N LEU A 84 5.07 9.38 9.47
CA LEU A 84 5.43 8.11 10.10
C LEU A 84 6.88 8.11 10.60
N ALA A 85 7.82 8.49 9.75
CA ALA A 85 9.24 8.55 10.13
C ALA A 85 9.50 9.56 11.27
N LYS A 86 8.83 10.72 11.24
CA LYS A 86 8.89 11.73 12.30
C LYS A 86 8.39 11.18 13.63
N ASP A 87 7.24 10.50 13.64
CA ASP A 87 6.64 9.93 14.85
C ASP A 87 7.47 8.76 15.41
N MET A 88 8.22 8.06 14.53
CA MET A 88 9.21 7.05 14.93
C MET A 88 10.54 7.65 15.39
N GLY A 89 10.80 8.94 15.16
CA GLY A 89 12.08 9.58 15.47
C GLY A 89 13.25 9.09 14.61
N VAL A 90 12.98 8.72 13.35
CA VAL A 90 13.98 8.18 12.39
C VAL A 90 14.06 9.01 11.11
N GLU A 91 15.18 8.89 10.40
CA GLU A 91 15.32 9.43 9.05
C GLU A 91 14.43 8.68 8.06
N ILE A 92 14.03 9.36 6.97
CA ILE A 92 13.31 8.74 5.86
C ILE A 92 14.17 8.68 4.60
N GLU A 93 14.06 7.56 3.88
CA GLU A 93 14.66 7.37 2.56
C GLU A 93 13.57 6.87 1.60
N PHE A 94 13.33 7.64 0.52
CA PHE A 94 12.42 7.24 -0.54
C PHE A 94 13.14 6.43 -1.60
N VAL A 95 12.58 5.25 -1.94
CA VAL A 95 13.13 4.34 -2.94
C VAL A 95 12.16 4.24 -4.12
N PRO A 96 12.30 5.13 -5.13
CA PRO A 96 11.43 5.11 -6.29
C PRO A 96 11.58 3.80 -7.07
N THR A 97 10.43 3.24 -7.44
CA THR A 97 10.36 1.93 -8.09
C THR A 97 9.18 1.94 -9.07
N LYS A 98 9.31 1.27 -10.22
CA LYS A 98 8.15 1.06 -11.10
C LYS A 98 7.04 0.33 -10.34
N TRP A 99 5.78 0.65 -10.65
CA TRP A 99 4.62 0.13 -9.92
C TRP A 99 4.64 -1.40 -9.79
N GLU A 100 4.89 -2.12 -10.88
CA GLU A 100 4.91 -3.59 -10.91
C GLU A 100 6.05 -4.18 -10.06
N GLY A 101 7.11 -3.40 -9.86
CA GLY A 101 8.29 -3.77 -9.07
C GLY A 101 8.14 -3.55 -7.57
N LEU A 102 7.10 -2.86 -7.07
CA LEU A 102 6.96 -2.52 -5.65
C LEU A 102 6.91 -3.77 -4.76
N ILE A 103 5.98 -4.70 -5.02
CA ILE A 103 5.86 -5.93 -4.23
C ILE A 103 7.11 -6.81 -4.34
N PRO A 104 7.65 -7.12 -5.53
CA PRO A 104 8.92 -7.84 -5.64
C PRO A 104 10.09 -7.18 -4.89
N SER A 105 10.20 -5.85 -4.95
CA SER A 105 11.27 -5.12 -4.24
C SER A 105 11.10 -5.14 -2.72
N LEU A 106 9.87 -5.11 -2.20
CA LEU A 106 9.59 -5.32 -0.78
C LEU A 106 10.04 -6.70 -0.33
N LEU A 107 9.69 -7.74 -1.09
CA LEU A 107 10.02 -9.14 -0.78
C LEU A 107 11.53 -9.40 -0.77
N THR A 108 12.31 -8.66 -1.57
CA THR A 108 13.79 -8.74 -1.59
C THR A 108 14.45 -7.80 -0.57
N GLY A 109 13.66 -7.05 0.22
CA GLY A 109 14.19 -6.16 1.26
C GLY A 109 14.89 -4.90 0.73
N LYS A 110 14.58 -4.48 -0.52
CA LYS A 110 15.11 -3.25 -1.10
C LYS A 110 14.67 -2.02 -0.30
N PHE A 111 13.49 -2.06 0.27
CA PHE A 111 12.94 -1.10 1.22
C PHE A 111 12.14 -1.82 2.30
N ASP A 112 11.68 -1.10 3.31
CA ASP A 112 11.08 -1.67 4.52
C ASP A 112 9.55 -1.71 4.45
N LEU A 113 8.92 -0.70 3.84
CA LEU A 113 7.47 -0.57 3.68
C LEU A 113 7.11 -0.07 2.28
N ILE A 114 5.89 -0.36 1.81
CA ILE A 114 5.28 0.30 0.65
C ILE A 114 4.27 1.34 1.16
N ILE A 115 4.49 2.62 0.83
CA ILE A 115 3.54 3.72 1.00
C ILE A 115 3.43 4.41 -0.36
N ALA A 116 2.42 4.03 -1.16
CA ALA A 116 2.36 4.34 -2.59
C ALA A 116 0.91 4.34 -3.15
N GLY A 117 -0.10 4.60 -2.33
CA GLY A 117 -1.50 4.51 -2.75
C GLY A 117 -1.93 3.07 -3.08
N MET A 118 -1.32 2.08 -2.42
CA MET A 118 -1.55 0.69 -2.77
C MET A 118 -2.81 0.13 -2.11
N THR A 119 -3.73 -0.34 -2.94
CA THR A 119 -4.92 -1.08 -2.48
C THR A 119 -4.54 -2.45 -1.91
N GLY A 120 -4.99 -2.76 -0.71
CA GLY A 120 -4.86 -4.07 -0.08
C GLY A 120 -5.85 -5.07 -0.68
N THR A 121 -5.54 -5.66 -1.84
CA THR A 121 -6.40 -6.69 -2.45
C THR A 121 -6.10 -8.09 -1.93
N PRO A 122 -7.07 -9.03 -1.96
CA PRO A 122 -6.81 -10.43 -1.59
C PRO A 122 -5.65 -11.07 -2.35
N GLN A 123 -5.51 -10.78 -3.65
CA GLN A 123 -4.45 -11.32 -4.50
C GLN A 123 -3.06 -10.82 -4.05
N ARG A 124 -2.95 -9.53 -3.69
CA ARG A 124 -1.71 -8.95 -3.15
C ARG A 124 -1.43 -9.47 -1.74
N ALA A 125 -2.49 -9.66 -0.93
CA ALA A 125 -2.38 -10.19 0.43
C ALA A 125 -1.87 -11.64 0.49
N LEU A 126 -1.95 -12.40 -0.59
CA LEU A 126 -1.27 -13.69 -0.70
C LEU A 126 0.26 -13.57 -0.69
N LYS A 127 0.80 -12.42 -1.09
CA LYS A 127 2.25 -12.19 -1.22
C LYS A 127 2.86 -11.38 -0.09
N ILE A 128 2.16 -10.33 0.36
CA ILE A 128 2.60 -9.42 1.43
C ILE A 128 1.44 -9.19 2.41
N ASN A 129 1.72 -8.61 3.57
CA ASN A 129 0.68 -8.15 4.49
C ASN A 129 0.31 -6.70 4.21
N PHE A 130 -0.89 -6.31 4.64
CA PHE A 130 -1.39 -4.95 4.58
C PHE A 130 -1.89 -4.51 5.96
N THR A 131 -1.71 -3.24 6.25
CA THR A 131 -2.32 -2.60 7.43
C THR A 131 -3.83 -2.47 7.28
N ILE A 132 -4.52 -2.02 8.33
CA ILE A 132 -5.83 -1.39 8.18
C ILE A 132 -5.71 -0.20 7.21
N PRO A 133 -6.78 0.18 6.51
CA PRO A 133 -6.73 1.32 5.59
C PRO A 133 -6.45 2.63 6.35
N TYR A 134 -5.47 3.41 5.87
CA TYR A 134 -5.32 4.79 6.36
C TYR A 134 -6.25 5.74 5.63
N ASP A 135 -6.68 5.39 4.39
CA ASP A 135 -7.65 6.13 3.62
C ASP A 135 -8.37 5.24 2.60
N TYR A 136 -9.32 5.81 1.87
CA TYR A 136 -10.06 5.14 0.80
C TYR A 136 -10.02 6.00 -0.46
N SER A 137 -9.77 5.37 -1.61
CA SER A 137 -9.81 6.02 -2.91
C SER A 137 -10.91 5.40 -3.78
N GLY A 138 -11.52 6.19 -4.66
CA GLY A 138 -12.44 5.72 -5.68
C GLY A 138 -11.71 5.32 -6.96
N MET A 139 -12.40 4.59 -7.84
CA MET A 139 -12.03 4.44 -9.25
C MET A 139 -12.94 5.29 -10.10
N ASN A 140 -12.37 6.20 -10.85
CA ASN A 140 -13.08 7.16 -11.69
C ASN A 140 -12.61 7.10 -13.14
N VAL A 141 -13.39 7.74 -14.00
CA VAL A 141 -13.11 7.87 -15.42
C VAL A 141 -13.03 9.34 -15.81
N VAL A 142 -12.01 9.67 -16.61
CA VAL A 142 -11.95 10.93 -17.37
C VAL A 142 -12.03 10.59 -18.86
N VAL A 143 -12.85 11.34 -19.59
CA VAL A 143 -13.23 11.09 -20.98
C VAL A 143 -12.65 12.18 -21.87
N HIS A 144 -12.07 11.83 -22.99
CA HIS A 144 -11.71 12.83 -24.02
C HIS A 144 -13.00 13.34 -24.70
N LYS A 145 -13.14 14.67 -24.85
CA LYS A 145 -14.38 15.31 -25.32
C LYS A 145 -14.86 14.82 -26.69
N ASN A 146 -13.98 14.40 -27.56
CA ASN A 146 -14.36 13.83 -28.86
C ASN A 146 -15.19 12.52 -28.72
N PHE A 147 -15.19 11.90 -27.56
CA PHE A 147 -15.91 10.65 -27.26
C PHE A 147 -16.99 10.86 -26.19
N ALA A 148 -17.21 12.10 -25.75
CA ALA A 148 -18.10 12.41 -24.62
C ALA A 148 -19.56 12.58 -25.00
N GLU A 149 -19.89 12.69 -26.30
CA GLU A 149 -21.29 12.88 -26.75
C GLU A 149 -22.16 11.69 -26.34
N GLY A 150 -23.21 11.97 -25.57
CA GLY A 150 -24.13 10.98 -25.03
C GLY A 150 -23.56 10.09 -23.91
N VAL A 151 -22.34 10.38 -23.41
CA VAL A 151 -21.76 9.65 -22.29
C VAL A 151 -22.26 10.22 -20.96
N THR A 152 -23.06 9.42 -20.26
CA THR A 152 -23.58 9.71 -18.92
C THR A 152 -23.14 8.70 -17.89
N ASP A 153 -22.67 7.54 -18.37
CA ASP A 153 -22.13 6.44 -17.58
C ASP A 153 -20.85 5.90 -18.21
N TYR A 154 -19.97 5.30 -17.42
CA TYR A 154 -18.74 4.68 -17.93
C TYR A 154 -19.03 3.52 -18.88
N MET A 155 -20.18 2.84 -18.74
CA MET A 155 -20.60 1.76 -19.65
C MET A 155 -20.93 2.28 -21.06
N ASP A 156 -21.28 3.56 -21.20
CA ASP A 156 -21.48 4.18 -22.51
C ASP A 156 -20.21 4.22 -23.37
N LEU A 157 -19.03 4.06 -22.71
CA LEU A 157 -17.72 3.99 -23.35
C LEU A 157 -17.38 2.58 -23.87
N ASP A 158 -18.13 1.53 -23.48
CA ASP A 158 -17.86 0.15 -23.89
C ASP A 158 -18.34 -0.14 -25.31
N LYS A 159 -17.76 0.57 -26.27
CA LYS A 159 -18.11 0.48 -27.70
C LYS A 159 -16.90 0.01 -28.50
N LYS A 160 -17.16 -0.80 -29.54
CA LYS A 160 -16.14 -1.17 -30.53
C LYS A 160 -15.53 0.08 -31.18
N GLY A 161 -14.23 0.17 -31.19
CA GLY A 161 -13.47 1.33 -31.71
C GLY A 161 -13.00 2.29 -30.60
N ASN A 162 -13.60 2.26 -29.41
CA ASN A 162 -13.09 3.01 -28.28
C ASN A 162 -11.84 2.32 -27.68
N THR A 163 -10.92 3.14 -27.18
CA THR A 163 -9.76 2.69 -26.40
C THR A 163 -9.84 3.27 -25.00
N ILE A 164 -9.79 2.42 -23.99
CA ILE A 164 -9.71 2.81 -22.58
C ILE A 164 -8.27 2.57 -22.11
N VAL A 165 -7.64 3.59 -21.54
CA VAL A 165 -6.27 3.47 -21.04
C VAL A 165 -6.26 3.36 -19.52
N SER A 166 -5.30 2.61 -19.00
CA SER A 166 -5.04 2.48 -17.57
C SER A 166 -3.58 2.09 -17.34
N ARG A 167 -3.10 2.19 -16.09
CA ARG A 167 -1.74 1.82 -15.74
C ARG A 167 -1.62 0.32 -15.46
N VAL A 168 -0.64 -0.35 -16.05
CA VAL A 168 -0.40 -1.79 -15.88
C VAL A 168 -0.16 -2.15 -14.40
N GLY A 169 -0.64 -3.33 -13.99
CA GLY A 169 -0.47 -3.85 -12.62
C GLY A 169 -1.31 -3.16 -11.54
N THR A 170 -2.14 -2.16 -11.92
CA THR A 170 -3.06 -1.49 -11.00
C THR A 170 -4.40 -2.20 -10.89
N THR A 171 -5.15 -1.89 -9.84
CA THR A 171 -6.56 -2.32 -9.71
C THR A 171 -7.44 -1.67 -10.76
N GLY A 172 -7.11 -0.46 -11.22
CA GLY A 172 -7.77 0.20 -12.34
C GLY A 172 -7.62 -0.58 -13.65
N ALA A 173 -6.43 -1.12 -13.94
CA ALA A 173 -6.21 -1.96 -15.11
C ALA A 173 -7.01 -3.28 -15.05
N ALA A 174 -7.11 -3.88 -13.87
CA ALA A 174 -7.93 -5.09 -13.68
C ALA A 174 -9.42 -4.76 -13.89
N LEU A 175 -9.91 -3.70 -13.25
CA LEU A 175 -11.28 -3.23 -13.38
C LEU A 175 -11.63 -2.85 -14.82
N ALA A 176 -10.73 -2.16 -15.53
CA ALA A 176 -10.95 -1.81 -16.93
C ALA A 176 -11.17 -3.06 -17.81
N LYS A 177 -10.36 -4.10 -17.63
CA LYS A 177 -10.51 -5.37 -18.35
C LYS A 177 -11.78 -6.14 -17.97
N GLU A 178 -12.22 -6.00 -16.72
CA GLU A 178 -13.45 -6.61 -16.23
C GLU A 178 -14.68 -5.87 -16.75
N THR A 179 -14.64 -4.55 -16.81
CA THR A 179 -15.77 -3.70 -17.16
C THR A 179 -15.98 -3.59 -18.68
N PHE A 180 -14.91 -3.26 -19.42
CA PHE A 180 -14.99 -2.98 -20.86
C PHE A 180 -14.74 -4.25 -21.67
N LYS A 181 -15.79 -4.78 -22.32
CA LYS A 181 -15.76 -6.03 -23.10
C LYS A 181 -15.69 -5.79 -24.60
N ASN A 182 -16.21 -4.64 -25.05
CA ASN A 182 -16.28 -4.26 -26.46
C ASN A 182 -15.20 -3.24 -26.83
N ALA A 183 -14.86 -2.34 -25.91
CA ALA A 183 -13.77 -1.39 -26.08
C ALA A 183 -12.39 -2.07 -25.91
N THR A 184 -11.38 -1.51 -26.57
CA THR A 184 -9.99 -1.96 -26.40
C THR A 184 -9.42 -1.39 -25.11
N VAL A 185 -8.92 -2.25 -24.21
CA VAL A 185 -8.18 -1.81 -23.02
C VAL A 185 -6.70 -1.82 -23.31
N ARG A 186 -6.07 -0.63 -23.30
CA ARG A 186 -4.61 -0.47 -23.49
C ARG A 186 -3.95 -0.07 -22.18
N LEU A 187 -2.91 -0.80 -21.80
CA LEU A 187 -2.19 -0.60 -20.54
C LEU A 187 -0.83 0.04 -20.78
N PHE A 188 -0.46 0.97 -19.91
CA PHE A 188 0.80 1.70 -19.96
C PHE A 188 1.62 1.47 -18.68
N PRO A 189 2.94 1.29 -18.78
CA PRO A 189 3.80 1.18 -17.61
C PRO A 189 3.99 2.51 -16.88
N ASP A 190 3.98 3.63 -17.65
CA ASP A 190 4.26 4.96 -17.16
C ASP A 190 3.08 5.92 -17.46
N GLU A 191 2.89 6.90 -16.57
CA GLU A 191 1.78 7.86 -16.65
C GLU A 191 1.91 8.82 -17.84
N GLY A 192 3.09 9.35 -18.10
CA GLY A 192 3.31 10.35 -19.14
C GLY A 192 2.81 9.93 -20.53
N PRO A 193 3.27 8.79 -21.08
CA PRO A 193 2.77 8.28 -22.35
C PRO A 193 1.26 8.00 -22.36
N MET A 194 0.71 7.51 -21.24
CA MET A 194 -0.73 7.25 -21.09
C MET A 194 -1.55 8.55 -21.20
N VAL A 195 -1.13 9.60 -20.50
CA VAL A 195 -1.79 10.91 -20.56
C VAL A 195 -1.69 11.53 -21.95
N GLN A 196 -0.55 11.42 -22.62
CA GLN A 196 -0.39 11.90 -24.00
C GLN A 196 -1.32 11.16 -24.97
N GLU A 197 -1.49 9.86 -24.81
CA GLU A 197 -2.42 9.08 -25.64
C GLU A 197 -3.87 9.56 -25.48
N LEU A 198 -4.26 9.87 -24.22
CA LEU A 198 -5.56 10.45 -23.91
C LEU A 198 -5.73 11.85 -24.51
N LEU A 199 -4.78 12.77 -24.27
CA LEU A 199 -4.85 14.15 -24.73
C LEU A 199 -4.84 14.28 -26.26
N ASN A 200 -4.17 13.36 -26.94
CA ASN A 200 -4.14 13.31 -28.41
C ASN A 200 -5.42 12.70 -29.02
N GLY A 201 -6.41 12.32 -28.22
CA GLY A 201 -7.66 11.71 -28.71
C GLY A 201 -7.48 10.30 -29.28
N LYS A 202 -6.35 9.63 -29.01
CA LYS A 202 -6.10 8.23 -29.36
C LYS A 202 -6.71 7.25 -28.38
N ALA A 203 -7.08 7.72 -27.18
CA ALA A 203 -7.86 7.01 -26.20
C ALA A 203 -9.16 7.77 -25.92
N ALA A 204 -10.28 7.05 -25.79
CA ALA A 204 -11.56 7.62 -25.44
C ALA A 204 -11.62 8.03 -23.96
N ALA A 205 -10.98 7.26 -23.09
CA ALA A 205 -11.01 7.53 -21.66
C ALA A 205 -9.81 6.93 -20.92
N PHE A 206 -9.52 7.49 -19.74
CA PHE A 206 -8.63 6.94 -18.74
C PHE A 206 -9.43 6.51 -17.50
N LEU A 207 -9.23 5.28 -17.05
CA LEU A 207 -9.73 4.75 -15.80
C LEU A 207 -8.59 4.66 -14.79
N GLY A 208 -8.72 5.37 -13.67
CA GLY A 208 -7.69 5.43 -12.63
C GLY A 208 -8.23 5.77 -11.26
N SER A 209 -7.32 5.78 -10.28
CA SER A 209 -7.66 6.10 -8.89
C SER A 209 -7.93 7.60 -8.71
N ALA A 210 -8.98 7.92 -7.96
CA ALA A 210 -9.22 9.29 -7.52
C ALA A 210 -8.01 9.81 -6.69
N PRO A 211 -7.70 11.11 -6.75
CA PRO A 211 -8.42 12.16 -7.48
C PRO A 211 -7.95 12.37 -8.92
N GLN A 212 -7.02 11.55 -9.44
CA GLN A 212 -6.29 11.80 -10.68
C GLN A 212 -7.20 12.06 -11.91
N PRO A 213 -8.26 11.29 -12.20
CA PRO A 213 -9.13 11.57 -13.34
C PRO A 213 -9.77 12.96 -13.26
N ALA A 214 -10.25 13.37 -12.08
CA ALA A 214 -10.83 14.69 -11.86
C ALA A 214 -9.80 15.82 -12.07
N GLN A 215 -8.57 15.62 -11.59
CA GLN A 215 -7.49 16.59 -11.73
C GLN A 215 -7.04 16.73 -13.19
N PHE A 216 -7.02 15.65 -13.97
CA PHE A 216 -6.76 15.75 -15.41
C PHE A 216 -7.83 16.56 -16.13
N ALA A 217 -9.11 16.35 -15.81
CA ALA A 217 -10.17 17.16 -16.38
C ALA A 217 -10.07 18.64 -15.97
N ALA A 218 -9.72 18.93 -14.73
CA ALA A 218 -9.51 20.29 -14.24
C ALA A 218 -8.30 20.97 -14.92
N LYS A 219 -7.22 20.22 -15.16
CA LYS A 219 -6.01 20.71 -15.80
C LYS A 219 -6.16 20.93 -17.32
N TYR A 220 -6.99 20.11 -17.97
CA TYR A 220 -7.20 20.14 -19.43
C TYR A 220 -8.70 20.27 -19.77
N PRO A 221 -9.38 21.34 -19.28
CA PRO A 221 -10.84 21.47 -19.37
C PRO A 221 -11.35 21.57 -20.80
N GLU A 222 -10.53 22.05 -21.76
CA GLU A 222 -10.90 22.09 -23.16
C GLU A 222 -10.91 20.75 -23.86
N THR A 223 -10.15 19.78 -23.34
CA THR A 223 -9.92 18.46 -23.97
C THR A 223 -10.62 17.34 -23.24
N LEU A 224 -10.72 17.42 -21.92
CA LEU A 224 -11.18 16.34 -21.05
C LEU A 224 -12.46 16.70 -20.30
N MET A 225 -13.28 15.68 -20.02
CA MET A 225 -14.49 15.75 -19.21
C MET A 225 -14.38 14.72 -18.09
N PHE A 226 -14.56 15.14 -16.85
CA PHE A 226 -14.65 14.22 -15.72
C PHE A 226 -16.05 13.59 -15.66
N LEU A 227 -16.10 12.27 -15.56
CA LEU A 227 -17.31 11.53 -15.27
C LEU A 227 -17.43 11.34 -13.77
N ASP A 228 -18.26 12.15 -13.12
CA ASP A 228 -18.43 12.15 -11.64
C ASP A 228 -19.23 10.92 -11.16
N LYS A 229 -18.64 9.76 -11.37
CA LYS A 229 -19.13 8.47 -10.87
C LYS A 229 -17.99 7.63 -10.37
N ASN A 230 -18.10 7.17 -9.12
CA ASN A 230 -17.21 6.16 -8.58
C ASN A 230 -17.66 4.77 -9.05
N LEU A 231 -16.76 4.03 -9.70
CA LEU A 231 -17.01 2.62 -10.05
C LEU A 231 -16.91 1.73 -8.82
N VAL A 232 -15.91 1.98 -7.98
CA VAL A 232 -15.63 1.20 -6.77
C VAL A 232 -14.81 2.02 -5.80
N GLN A 233 -15.04 1.82 -4.51
CA GLN A 233 -14.18 2.36 -3.43
C GLN A 233 -13.15 1.31 -3.01
N GLN A 234 -11.91 1.71 -2.82
CA GLN A 234 -10.79 0.82 -2.50
C GLN A 234 -10.02 1.26 -1.27
N PRO A 235 -9.69 0.33 -0.36
CA PRO A 235 -8.90 0.63 0.82
C PRO A 235 -7.44 0.89 0.42
N ILE A 236 -6.87 1.97 0.91
CA ILE A 236 -5.46 2.32 0.72
C ILE A 236 -4.70 1.96 1.98
N CYS A 237 -3.70 1.09 1.83
CA CYS A 237 -3.00 0.46 2.95
C CYS A 237 -1.49 0.54 2.79
N ILE A 238 -0.76 0.47 3.90
CA ILE A 238 0.69 0.28 3.91
C ILE A 238 0.99 -1.20 3.66
N GLY A 239 1.87 -1.47 2.68
CA GLY A 239 2.35 -2.83 2.41
C GLY A 239 3.55 -3.18 3.31
N VAL A 240 3.49 -4.37 3.92
CA VAL A 240 4.47 -4.88 4.90
C VAL A 240 4.90 -6.29 4.49
N PRO A 241 6.14 -6.72 4.70
CA PRO A 241 6.51 -8.12 4.53
C PRO A 241 5.64 -9.06 5.35
N LYS A 242 5.51 -10.33 4.93
CA LYS A 242 4.81 -11.35 5.72
C LYS A 242 5.56 -11.72 7.00
N CYS A 243 4.86 -12.35 7.93
CA CYS A 243 5.40 -12.87 9.19
C CYS A 243 5.97 -11.79 10.12
N ASP A 244 5.42 -10.56 10.05
CA ASP A 244 5.81 -9.46 10.92
C ASP A 244 4.56 -8.85 11.61
N PRO A 245 3.99 -9.55 12.60
CA PRO A 245 2.81 -9.07 13.32
C PRO A 245 3.11 -7.81 14.16
N ASP A 246 4.34 -7.65 14.60
CA ASP A 246 4.78 -6.54 15.45
C ASP A 246 4.75 -5.22 14.69
N THR A 247 5.36 -5.19 13.49
CA THR A 247 5.27 -4.04 12.59
C THR A 247 3.82 -3.73 12.22
N LEU A 248 2.98 -4.74 11.96
CA LEU A 248 1.56 -4.52 11.67
C LEU A 248 0.81 -3.89 12.86
N ALA A 249 1.05 -4.38 14.08
CA ALA A 249 0.43 -3.86 15.29
C ALA A 249 0.79 -2.38 15.50
N TYR A 250 2.07 -2.04 15.38
CA TYR A 250 2.55 -0.67 15.47
C TYR A 250 1.89 0.23 14.42
N LEU A 251 1.94 -0.15 13.16
CA LEU A 251 1.40 0.64 12.04
C LEU A 251 -0.12 0.81 12.15
N ASN A 252 -0.86 -0.21 12.57
CA ASN A 252 -2.30 -0.12 12.75
C ASN A 252 -2.68 0.85 13.88
N ASN A 253 -1.94 0.84 14.99
CA ASN A 253 -2.10 1.81 16.08
C ASN A 253 -1.77 3.23 15.60
N TRP A 254 -0.65 3.39 14.88
CA TRP A 254 -0.26 4.67 14.30
C TRP A 254 -1.32 5.22 13.33
N ILE A 255 -1.81 4.38 12.39
CA ILE A 255 -2.89 4.76 11.45
C ILE A 255 -4.13 5.23 12.19
N THR A 256 -4.55 4.50 13.24
CA THR A 256 -5.69 4.88 14.06
C THR A 256 -5.48 6.28 14.68
N THR A 257 -4.28 6.54 15.18
CA THR A 257 -3.92 7.83 15.79
C THR A 257 -3.96 8.97 14.77
N VAL A 258 -3.32 8.81 13.58
CA VAL A 258 -3.24 9.89 12.59
C VAL A 258 -4.54 10.13 11.83
N ARG A 259 -5.45 9.14 11.82
CA ARG A 259 -6.83 9.35 11.36
C ARG A 259 -7.63 10.16 12.38
N ASN A 260 -7.57 9.78 13.66
CA ASN A 260 -8.37 10.40 14.72
C ASN A 260 -7.93 11.83 15.04
N ASN A 261 -6.65 12.17 14.88
CA ASN A 261 -6.16 13.54 15.09
C ASN A 261 -6.33 14.46 13.89
N GLY A 262 -6.95 13.97 12.80
CA GLY A 262 -7.27 14.75 11.60
C GLY A 262 -6.10 14.94 10.63
N PHE A 263 -4.93 14.35 10.89
CA PHE A 263 -3.77 14.49 9.99
C PHE A 263 -4.09 14.00 8.58
N ILE A 264 -4.63 12.79 8.44
CA ILE A 264 -4.98 12.22 7.13
C ILE A 264 -5.99 13.11 6.40
N GLN A 265 -7.06 13.53 7.09
CA GLN A 265 -8.09 14.40 6.49
C GLN A 265 -7.51 15.73 5.97
N LYS A 266 -6.64 16.37 6.76
CA LYS A 266 -5.95 17.61 6.35
C LYS A 266 -5.11 17.40 5.07
N LYS A 267 -4.46 16.22 4.92
CA LYS A 267 -3.66 15.91 3.74
C LYS A 267 -4.52 15.58 2.53
N VAL A 268 -5.66 14.90 2.72
CA VAL A 268 -6.68 14.70 1.69
C VAL A 268 -7.21 16.05 1.20
N ASP A 269 -7.57 16.95 2.09
CA ASP A 269 -8.09 18.27 1.70
C ASP A 269 -7.07 19.05 0.86
N TYR A 270 -5.81 19.02 1.24
CA TYR A 270 -4.74 19.69 0.50
C TYR A 270 -4.42 19.03 -0.85
N TRP A 271 -4.14 17.72 -0.86
CA TRP A 271 -3.64 17.06 -2.07
C TRP A 271 -4.75 16.65 -3.05
N TRP A 272 -5.95 16.35 -2.58
CA TRP A 272 -7.01 15.79 -3.41
C TRP A 272 -8.08 16.80 -3.80
N LYS A 273 -8.37 17.78 -2.92
CA LYS A 273 -9.44 18.76 -3.15
C LYS A 273 -8.94 20.13 -3.57
N SER A 274 -7.69 20.49 -3.23
CA SER A 274 -7.09 21.73 -3.69
C SER A 274 -6.14 21.48 -4.86
N LEU A 275 -5.79 22.55 -5.59
CA LEU A 275 -4.76 22.57 -6.63
C LEU A 275 -3.60 23.50 -6.24
N GLU A 276 -3.54 23.95 -5.00
CA GLU A 276 -2.50 24.86 -4.50
C GLU A 276 -1.09 24.26 -4.63
N TRP A 277 -0.97 22.94 -4.51
CA TRP A 277 0.29 22.22 -4.67
C TRP A 277 0.86 22.28 -6.10
N GLU A 278 0.05 22.61 -7.13
CA GLU A 278 0.58 22.74 -8.49
C GLU A 278 1.62 23.87 -8.60
N ALA A 279 1.57 24.88 -7.72
CA ALA A 279 2.60 25.91 -7.64
C ALA A 279 3.99 25.35 -7.29
N LEU A 280 4.08 24.18 -6.69
CA LEU A 280 5.34 23.52 -6.37
C LEU A 280 5.99 22.88 -7.61
N LEU A 281 5.22 22.67 -8.68
CA LEU A 281 5.67 22.03 -9.93
C LEU A 281 6.14 23.04 -10.99
N LYS A 282 5.84 24.34 -10.79
CA LYS A 282 6.11 25.44 -11.75
C LYS A 282 7.41 26.17 -11.45
#